data_8ce881f3fffadda24b2341084696d128
#
_entry.id   8ce881f3fffadda24b2341084696d128
#
_cell.length_a   1.000
_cell.length_b   1.000
_cell.length_c   1.000
_cell.angle_alpha   90.00
_cell.angle_beta   90.00
_cell.angle_gamma   90.00
#
_symmetry.space_group_name_H-M   'P 1'
#
loop_
_entity.id
_entity.type
_entity.pdbx_description
1 polymer ?
#
loop_
_entity_poly.entity_id
_entity_poly.type
_entity_poly.pdbx_seq_one_letter_code
_entity_poly.pdbx_strand_id
1 'polypeptide(L)'
;MAKLSLRKKGDGGGKSAAGKALGAVLWTGAAIGAAALANAVIFYKTPPLTSKLDGGEIRYFPTPDGDVFYKKAGDGPPLLLVHGIGAGASSAEWENVWHALSEKYTVYALDLLGFGKSDKPSLFYTAENYLSLIDDFCRQVLRVGDGRGEADVIATSLSAAYVIALSQRDPSIFRRLVLICPTGIEELASDPTLSSRAVHRIFKAPVVGTSLYNLIASKGGIRNYLKSRLIADPSKVTDEMVETYHVSAHQPGGENVLPSFLSGYLNIDIADEFKQIVDLPLLVWGRQAVETPVGNAEAFLLANPNAKLEVIEEAGMLPHVEQPEAFLAAVRPFLAAADPAPAAQEAEAAVAAAG
;
A
#
# COMPACT_ATOMS: atom_id res chain seq x y z
N MET A 1 39.68 -17.21 83.82
CA MET A 1 40.15 -16.88 82.46
C MET A 1 38.96 -16.92 81.55
N ALA A 2 38.35 -15.80 81.24
CA ALA A 2 37.17 -15.70 80.34
C ALA A 2 37.68 -15.23 78.99
N LYS A 3 37.45 -16.02 77.93
CA LYS A 3 37.74 -15.67 76.55
C LYS A 3 36.57 -14.87 76.01
N LEU A 4 36.80 -13.57 75.72
CA LEU A 4 35.89 -12.75 74.94
C LEU A 4 35.93 -13.19 73.42
N SER A 5 34.83 -13.63 72.90
CA SER A 5 34.63 -13.87 71.49
C SER A 5 34.14 -12.59 70.81
N LEU A 6 34.97 -11.97 69.98
CA LEU A 6 34.61 -10.86 69.12
C LEU A 6 33.80 -11.39 67.89
N ARG A 7 32.50 -11.18 67.90
CA ARG A 7 31.61 -11.42 66.77
C ARG A 7 31.82 -10.32 65.70
N LYS A 8 32.47 -10.66 64.62
CA LYS A 8 32.56 -9.82 63.41
C LYS A 8 31.17 -9.59 62.84
N LYS A 9 30.64 -8.38 62.92
CA LYS A 9 29.41 -7.95 62.26
C LYS A 9 29.68 -7.86 60.76
N GLY A 10 29.14 -8.81 59.97
CA GLY A 10 29.20 -8.77 58.51
C GLY A 10 28.39 -7.58 58.00
N ASP A 11 29.06 -6.65 57.40
CA ASP A 11 28.48 -5.50 56.71
C ASP A 11 27.82 -5.99 55.41
N GLY A 12 26.55 -6.38 55.52
CA GLY A 12 25.69 -6.70 54.37
C GLY A 12 25.23 -5.41 53.70
N GLY A 13 26.08 -4.81 52.87
CA GLY A 13 25.75 -3.65 52.06
C GLY A 13 24.65 -3.92 51.04
N GLY A 14 23.43 -4.15 51.49
CA GLY A 14 22.23 -4.17 50.66
C GLY A 14 21.98 -2.75 50.16
N LYS A 15 22.12 -2.54 48.83
CA LYS A 15 21.72 -1.26 48.22
C LYS A 15 20.32 -0.91 48.70
N SER A 16 20.12 0.32 49.22
CA SER A 16 18.83 0.80 49.70
C SER A 16 17.76 0.68 48.57
N ALA A 17 16.48 0.52 48.92
CA ALA A 17 15.40 0.48 47.93
C ALA A 17 15.45 1.67 46.97
N ALA A 18 15.83 2.87 47.48
CA ALA A 18 16.06 4.06 46.68
C ALA A 18 17.21 3.90 45.67
N GLY A 19 18.33 3.26 46.09
CA GLY A 19 19.45 2.99 45.18
C GLY A 19 19.13 1.95 44.08
N LYS A 20 18.28 0.96 44.40
CA LYS A 20 17.78 0.02 43.43
C LYS A 20 16.81 0.68 42.42
N ALA A 21 15.89 1.54 42.92
CA ALA A 21 14.97 2.31 42.09
C ALA A 21 15.73 3.29 41.17
N LEU A 22 16.69 4.03 41.68
CA LEU A 22 17.54 4.93 40.90
C LEU A 22 18.33 4.15 39.83
N GLY A 23 18.92 3.02 40.19
CA GLY A 23 19.60 2.14 39.25
C GLY A 23 18.68 1.66 38.14
N ALA A 24 17.43 1.21 38.44
CA ALA A 24 16.47 0.80 37.48
C ALA A 24 16.09 1.93 36.50
N VAL A 25 15.85 3.15 37.03
CA VAL A 25 15.55 4.34 36.18
C VAL A 25 16.70 4.66 35.23
N LEU A 26 17.94 4.62 35.73
CA LEU A 26 19.14 4.90 34.92
C LEU A 26 19.32 3.83 33.81
N TRP A 27 19.14 2.54 34.15
CA TRP A 27 19.21 1.45 33.15
C TRP A 27 18.11 1.53 32.10
N THR A 28 16.88 1.85 32.52
CA THR A 28 15.77 2.04 31.59
C THR A 28 16.02 3.23 30.66
N GLY A 29 16.49 4.36 31.20
CA GLY A 29 16.85 5.53 30.39
C GLY A 29 17.98 5.26 29.40
N ALA A 30 19.02 4.53 29.80
CA ALA A 30 20.12 4.14 28.94
C ALA A 30 19.64 3.17 27.80
N ALA A 31 18.76 2.21 28.12
CA ALA A 31 18.21 1.29 27.14
C ALA A 31 17.33 2.01 26.09
N ILE A 32 16.49 2.95 26.55
CA ILE A 32 15.67 3.79 25.65
C ILE A 32 16.57 4.65 24.76
N GLY A 33 17.60 5.27 25.33
CA GLY A 33 18.56 6.07 24.58
C GLY A 33 19.32 5.25 23.51
N ALA A 34 19.76 4.05 23.88
CA ALA A 34 20.41 3.13 22.93
C ALA A 34 19.47 2.68 21.79
N ALA A 35 18.21 2.38 22.10
CA ALA A 35 17.21 2.04 21.10
C ALA A 35 16.90 3.23 20.16
N ALA A 36 16.75 4.44 20.71
CA ALA A 36 16.55 5.65 19.93
C ALA A 36 17.72 5.91 18.96
N LEU A 37 18.96 5.75 19.45
CA LEU A 37 20.15 5.89 18.62
C LEU A 37 20.21 4.81 17.52
N ALA A 38 19.90 3.57 17.84
CA ALA A 38 19.86 2.48 16.87
C ALA A 38 18.83 2.77 15.77
N ASN A 39 17.62 3.21 16.14
CA ASN A 39 16.59 3.62 15.19
C ASN A 39 17.09 4.74 14.27
N ALA A 40 17.66 5.81 14.85
CA ALA A 40 18.19 6.94 14.08
C ALA A 40 19.30 6.51 13.10
N VAL A 41 20.18 5.61 13.50
CA VAL A 41 21.27 5.08 12.66
C VAL A 41 20.73 4.30 11.47
N ILE A 42 19.64 3.53 11.64
CA ILE A 42 19.01 2.78 10.54
C ILE A 42 18.55 3.76 9.46
N PHE A 43 17.73 4.76 9.79
CA PHE A 43 17.26 5.76 8.85
C PHE A 43 18.40 6.59 8.24
N TYR A 44 19.37 7.02 9.06
CA TYR A 44 20.52 7.80 8.57
C TYR A 44 21.39 7.04 7.56
N LYS A 45 21.57 5.73 7.74
CA LYS A 45 22.40 4.90 6.86
C LYS A 45 21.66 4.43 5.61
N THR A 46 20.34 4.57 5.58
CA THR A 46 19.55 4.16 4.41
C THR A 46 19.85 5.13 3.24
N PRO A 47 20.26 4.62 2.08
CA PRO A 47 20.51 5.46 0.93
C PRO A 47 19.21 6.08 0.41
N PRO A 48 19.27 7.21 -0.33
CA PRO A 48 18.11 7.75 -1.02
C PRO A 48 17.50 6.70 -1.97
N LEU A 49 16.16 6.61 -1.96
CA LEU A 49 15.45 5.69 -2.85
C LEU A 49 15.57 6.15 -4.31
N THR A 50 16.03 5.27 -5.18
CA THR A 50 16.00 5.46 -6.63
C THR A 50 14.75 4.83 -7.23
N SER A 51 14.20 5.44 -8.30
CA SER A 51 13.07 4.84 -9.00
C SER A 51 13.53 3.59 -9.75
N LYS A 52 12.78 2.51 -9.68
CA LYS A 52 13.00 1.28 -10.45
C LYS A 52 12.41 1.34 -11.86
N LEU A 53 11.48 2.27 -12.08
CA LEU A 53 10.91 2.45 -13.42
C LEU A 53 11.95 3.13 -14.33
N ASP A 54 12.36 2.44 -15.39
CA ASP A 54 13.33 2.97 -16.32
C ASP A 54 12.70 3.98 -17.30
N GLY A 55 13.47 4.96 -17.76
CA GLY A 55 12.98 6.02 -18.64
C GLY A 55 11.88 6.88 -18.01
N GLY A 56 11.21 7.67 -18.85
CA GLY A 56 10.12 8.57 -18.44
C GLY A 56 10.56 9.78 -17.61
N GLU A 57 9.60 10.61 -17.26
CA GLU A 57 9.81 11.85 -16.53
C GLU A 57 9.53 11.67 -15.04
N ILE A 58 10.44 12.12 -14.18
CA ILE A 58 10.21 12.25 -12.74
C ILE A 58 9.51 13.58 -12.49
N ARG A 59 8.41 13.54 -11.76
CA ARG A 59 7.62 14.70 -11.39
C ARG A 59 7.15 14.62 -9.94
N TYR A 60 6.76 15.77 -9.40
CA TYR A 60 6.16 15.90 -8.08
C TYR A 60 4.86 16.69 -8.19
N PHE A 61 3.85 16.22 -7.49
CA PHE A 61 2.55 16.87 -7.33
C PHE A 61 2.47 17.46 -5.93
N PRO A 62 2.47 18.79 -5.79
CA PRO A 62 2.40 19.43 -4.48
C PRO A 62 1.00 19.29 -3.89
N THR A 63 0.92 18.84 -2.63
CA THR A 63 -0.29 18.78 -1.85
C THR A 63 -0.11 19.56 -0.54
N PRO A 64 -1.21 19.88 0.20
CA PRO A 64 -1.08 20.53 1.50
C PRO A 64 -0.27 19.73 2.53
N ASP A 65 -0.20 18.41 2.36
CA ASP A 65 0.47 17.48 3.27
C ASP A 65 1.89 17.12 2.83
N GLY A 66 2.34 17.55 1.64
CA GLY A 66 3.67 17.29 1.11
C GLY A 66 3.69 16.98 -0.37
N ASP A 67 4.88 16.81 -0.92
CA ASP A 67 5.07 16.52 -2.32
C ASP A 67 4.88 15.03 -2.62
N VAL A 68 4.05 14.75 -3.63
CA VAL A 68 3.73 13.39 -4.08
C VAL A 68 4.49 13.08 -5.35
N PHE A 69 5.38 12.09 -5.27
CA PHE A 69 6.17 11.63 -6.40
C PHE A 69 5.32 10.85 -7.39
N TYR A 70 5.56 11.08 -8.68
CA TYR A 70 5.08 10.20 -9.74
C TYR A 70 6.06 10.15 -10.92
N LYS A 71 5.99 9.04 -11.63
CA LYS A 71 6.65 8.92 -12.94
C LYS A 71 5.63 8.96 -14.05
N LYS A 72 6.01 9.58 -15.17
CA LYS A 72 5.20 9.67 -16.38
C LYS A 72 6.00 9.18 -17.57
N ALA A 73 5.41 8.29 -18.39
CA ALA A 73 6.00 7.87 -19.67
C ALA A 73 4.91 7.55 -20.70
N GLY A 74 5.32 7.53 -21.97
CA GLY A 74 4.44 7.22 -23.09
C GLY A 74 3.63 8.40 -23.60
N ASP A 75 2.91 8.16 -24.71
CA ASP A 75 2.07 9.14 -25.40
C ASP A 75 0.80 8.43 -25.89
N GLY A 76 -0.31 8.63 -25.21
CA GLY A 76 -1.60 7.97 -25.45
C GLY A 76 -2.62 8.33 -24.39
N PRO A 77 -3.75 7.61 -24.31
CA PRO A 77 -4.74 7.82 -23.27
C PRO A 77 -4.12 7.71 -21.87
N PRO A 78 -4.61 8.48 -20.88
CA PRO A 78 -4.05 8.46 -19.53
C PRO A 78 -4.35 7.13 -18.83
N LEU A 79 -3.31 6.54 -18.23
CA LEU A 79 -3.38 5.33 -17.40
C LEU A 79 -2.72 5.59 -16.06
N LEU A 80 -3.48 5.52 -14.99
CA LEU A 80 -2.99 5.66 -13.61
C LEU A 80 -2.63 4.29 -13.02
N LEU A 81 -1.44 4.19 -12.42
CA LEU A 81 -0.99 3.01 -11.67
C LEU A 81 -0.86 3.38 -10.19
N VAL A 82 -1.62 2.68 -9.32
CA VAL A 82 -1.66 2.93 -7.88
C VAL A 82 -1.22 1.67 -7.14
N HIS A 83 -0.06 1.73 -6.49
CA HIS A 83 0.52 0.60 -5.75
C HIS A 83 -0.27 0.25 -4.49
N GLY A 84 -0.08 -0.96 -3.98
CA GLY A 84 -0.71 -1.43 -2.74
C GLY A 84 -0.17 -0.75 -1.48
N ILE A 85 -0.83 -0.99 -0.33
CA ILE A 85 -0.46 -0.45 0.97
C ILE A 85 0.36 -1.49 1.74
N GLY A 86 1.59 -1.15 2.12
CA GLY A 86 2.46 -2.02 2.91
C GLY A 86 3.83 -1.40 3.16
N ALA A 87 4.56 -1.92 4.15
CA ALA A 87 5.90 -1.42 4.46
C ALA A 87 6.85 -1.58 3.25
N GLY A 88 7.31 -0.45 2.72
CA GLY A 88 8.19 -0.40 1.57
C GLY A 88 7.51 -0.49 0.20
N ALA A 89 6.17 -0.56 0.14
CA ALA A 89 5.42 -0.47 -1.11
C ALA A 89 5.72 0.86 -1.83
N SER A 90 5.72 0.82 -3.15
CA SER A 90 5.97 2.00 -4.00
C SER A 90 5.64 1.66 -5.46
N SER A 91 5.73 2.65 -6.34
CA SER A 91 5.61 2.46 -7.79
C SER A 91 6.62 1.46 -8.39
N ALA A 92 7.64 1.02 -7.62
CA ALA A 92 8.58 -0.03 -8.04
C ALA A 92 7.89 -1.35 -8.41
N GLU A 93 6.70 -1.63 -7.86
CA GLU A 93 5.95 -2.86 -8.21
C GLU A 93 5.55 -2.92 -9.69
N TRP A 94 5.53 -1.79 -10.39
CA TRP A 94 5.17 -1.70 -11.80
C TRP A 94 6.35 -1.95 -12.76
N GLU A 95 7.57 -2.18 -12.25
CA GLU A 95 8.81 -2.30 -13.04
C GLU A 95 8.65 -3.24 -14.25
N ASN A 96 8.07 -4.43 -14.04
CA ASN A 96 7.97 -5.47 -15.07
C ASN A 96 6.93 -5.17 -16.17
N VAL A 97 5.98 -4.27 -15.93
CA VAL A 97 4.91 -3.93 -16.88
C VAL A 97 4.97 -2.49 -17.40
N TRP A 98 5.82 -1.67 -16.81
CA TRP A 98 5.96 -0.24 -17.06
C TRP A 98 6.18 0.09 -18.55
N HIS A 99 7.20 -0.50 -19.15
CA HIS A 99 7.53 -0.30 -20.56
C HIS A 99 6.37 -0.72 -21.47
N ALA A 100 5.88 -1.91 -21.24
CA ALA A 100 4.83 -2.51 -22.07
C ALA A 100 3.51 -1.73 -22.06
N LEU A 101 3.18 -1.06 -20.95
CA LEU A 101 2.03 -0.17 -20.84
C LEU A 101 2.32 1.20 -21.47
N SER A 102 3.52 1.75 -21.28
CA SER A 102 3.89 3.05 -21.84
C SER A 102 4.01 3.10 -23.38
N GLU A 103 4.04 1.95 -24.06
CA GLU A 103 3.97 1.88 -25.52
C GLU A 103 2.62 2.37 -26.10
N LYS A 104 1.55 2.29 -25.32
CA LYS A 104 0.16 2.56 -25.77
C LYS A 104 -0.55 3.63 -24.96
N TYR A 105 -0.08 3.92 -23.75
CA TYR A 105 -0.71 4.83 -22.79
C TYR A 105 0.27 5.90 -22.34
N THR A 106 -0.24 7.05 -21.95
CA THR A 106 0.48 7.95 -21.07
C THR A 106 0.32 7.43 -19.65
N VAL A 107 1.32 6.68 -19.17
CA VAL A 107 1.29 6.01 -17.88
C VAL A 107 1.79 6.93 -16.77
N TYR A 108 1.04 7.00 -15.68
CA TYR A 108 1.38 7.71 -14.46
C TYR A 108 1.50 6.72 -13.31
N ALA A 109 2.71 6.47 -12.83
CA ALA A 109 2.95 5.61 -11.68
C ALA A 109 3.18 6.47 -10.44
N LEU A 110 2.22 6.45 -9.53
CA LEU A 110 2.14 7.28 -8.34
C LEU A 110 2.78 6.56 -7.15
N ASP A 111 3.62 7.26 -6.37
CA ASP A 111 3.93 6.86 -4.99
C ASP A 111 2.95 7.58 -4.07
N LEU A 112 2.10 6.86 -3.36
CA LEU A 112 1.15 7.45 -2.42
C LEU A 112 1.88 8.22 -1.30
N LEU A 113 1.25 9.24 -0.74
CA LEU A 113 1.80 9.98 0.41
C LEU A 113 2.11 9.00 1.56
N GLY A 114 3.31 9.10 2.13
CA GLY A 114 3.80 8.15 3.13
C GLY A 114 4.58 6.97 2.55
N PHE A 115 4.67 6.81 1.23
CA PHE A 115 5.32 5.69 0.54
C PHE A 115 6.37 6.16 -0.48
N GLY A 116 7.20 5.20 -0.91
CA GLY A 116 8.14 5.38 -2.00
C GLY A 116 9.00 6.63 -1.87
N LYS A 117 8.98 7.47 -2.89
CA LYS A 117 9.70 8.76 -2.98
C LYS A 117 8.84 9.96 -2.61
N SER A 118 7.55 9.76 -2.33
CA SER A 118 6.68 10.82 -1.82
C SER A 118 7.04 11.21 -0.39
N ASP A 119 6.66 12.41 0.02
CA ASP A 119 6.78 12.86 1.40
C ASP A 119 6.03 11.95 2.37
N LYS A 120 6.52 11.87 3.59
CA LYS A 120 6.02 10.99 4.64
C LYS A 120 5.75 11.76 5.93
N PRO A 121 4.82 12.73 5.88
CA PRO A 121 4.53 13.57 7.04
C PRO A 121 3.99 12.75 8.21
N SER A 122 4.20 13.26 9.42
CA SER A 122 3.63 12.66 10.62
C SER A 122 2.15 13.02 10.76
N LEU A 123 1.31 12.35 9.98
CA LEU A 123 -0.14 12.51 9.98
C LEU A 123 -0.84 11.39 10.75
N PHE A 124 -2.12 11.61 10.99
CA PHE A 124 -3.07 10.53 11.27
C PHE A 124 -3.68 10.09 9.94
N TYR A 125 -3.09 9.09 9.32
CA TYR A 125 -3.51 8.59 8.00
C TYR A 125 -4.87 7.87 8.09
N THR A 126 -5.75 8.16 7.14
CA THR A 126 -7.07 7.56 6.98
C THR A 126 -7.33 7.20 5.52
N ALA A 127 -8.34 6.39 5.24
CA ALA A 127 -8.79 6.12 3.87
C ALA A 127 -9.08 7.41 3.11
N GLU A 128 -9.72 8.40 3.75
CA GLU A 128 -10.07 9.68 3.11
C GLU A 128 -8.86 10.50 2.64
N ASN A 129 -7.71 10.41 3.34
CA ASN A 129 -6.48 11.05 2.85
C ASN A 129 -6.06 10.51 1.47
N TYR A 130 -6.19 9.19 1.25
CA TYR A 130 -5.83 8.58 -0.04
C TYR A 130 -6.90 8.78 -1.10
N LEU A 131 -8.18 8.77 -0.73
CA LEU A 131 -9.27 9.12 -1.64
C LEU A 131 -9.08 10.55 -2.17
N SER A 132 -8.90 11.53 -1.28
CA SER A 132 -8.68 12.92 -1.66
C SER A 132 -7.40 13.09 -2.49
N LEU A 133 -6.32 12.40 -2.13
CA LEU A 133 -5.06 12.45 -2.89
C LEU A 133 -5.23 11.94 -4.33
N ILE A 134 -5.90 10.79 -4.51
CA ILE A 134 -6.11 10.20 -5.85
C ILE A 134 -7.06 11.09 -6.66
N ASP A 135 -8.13 11.62 -6.06
CA ASP A 135 -9.06 12.55 -6.71
C ASP A 135 -8.35 13.82 -7.18
N ASP A 136 -7.61 14.47 -6.30
CA ASP A 136 -6.82 15.67 -6.62
C ASP A 136 -5.80 15.39 -7.73
N PHE A 137 -5.11 14.26 -7.68
CA PHE A 137 -4.17 13.85 -8.71
C PHE A 137 -4.86 13.66 -10.08
N CYS A 138 -6.00 13.00 -10.10
CA CYS A 138 -6.80 12.81 -11.31
C CYS A 138 -7.24 14.16 -11.90
N ARG A 139 -7.77 15.08 -11.08
CA ARG A 139 -8.27 16.36 -11.54
C ARG A 139 -7.19 17.34 -11.96
N GLN A 140 -6.08 17.39 -11.23
CA GLN A 140 -5.05 18.43 -11.41
C GLN A 140 -3.91 17.97 -12.32
N VAL A 141 -3.51 16.69 -12.27
CA VAL A 141 -2.38 16.14 -13.04
C VAL A 141 -2.85 15.43 -14.31
N LEU A 142 -3.80 14.50 -14.21
CA LEU A 142 -4.36 13.80 -15.36
C LEU A 142 -5.37 14.68 -16.13
N ARG A 143 -5.99 15.64 -15.44
CA ARG A 143 -7.02 16.55 -15.97
C ARG A 143 -8.28 15.83 -16.44
N VAL A 144 -8.69 14.83 -15.69
CA VAL A 144 -9.90 14.02 -15.90
C VAL A 144 -10.96 14.32 -14.82
N GLY A 145 -12.16 13.79 -15.00
CA GLY A 145 -13.31 14.07 -14.14
C GLY A 145 -14.02 15.38 -14.53
N ASP A 146 -15.19 15.63 -13.94
CA ASP A 146 -16.04 16.80 -14.23
C ASP A 146 -16.33 16.99 -15.74
N GLY A 147 -16.44 15.89 -16.50
CA GLY A 147 -16.70 15.92 -17.95
C GLY A 147 -15.52 16.35 -18.82
N ARG A 148 -14.31 16.46 -18.27
CA ARG A 148 -13.09 16.82 -19.02
C ARG A 148 -12.42 15.64 -19.73
N GLY A 149 -12.86 14.43 -19.46
CA GLY A 149 -12.31 13.17 -19.94
C GLY A 149 -12.12 12.19 -18.79
N GLU A 150 -11.71 10.97 -19.11
CA GLU A 150 -11.57 9.86 -18.20
C GLU A 150 -10.16 9.26 -18.32
N ALA A 151 -9.69 8.60 -17.27
CA ALA A 151 -8.47 7.82 -17.27
C ALA A 151 -8.78 6.33 -17.11
N ASP A 152 -7.91 5.48 -17.61
CA ASP A 152 -7.85 4.09 -17.17
C ASP A 152 -7.07 4.01 -15.87
N VAL A 153 -7.35 3.01 -15.02
CA VAL A 153 -6.63 2.82 -13.77
C VAL A 153 -6.33 1.35 -13.51
N ILE A 154 -5.12 1.08 -13.01
CA ILE A 154 -4.72 -0.20 -12.44
C ILE A 154 -4.33 0.05 -10.99
N ALA A 155 -4.99 -0.63 -10.05
CA ALA A 155 -4.73 -0.46 -8.63
C ALA A 155 -4.63 -1.79 -7.90
N THR A 156 -3.78 -1.86 -6.87
CA THR A 156 -3.48 -3.08 -6.12
C THR A 156 -4.08 -3.03 -4.73
N SER A 157 -4.70 -4.14 -4.28
CA SER A 157 -5.13 -4.38 -2.91
C SER A 157 -6.03 -3.27 -2.36
N LEU A 158 -5.68 -2.64 -1.21
CA LEU A 158 -6.47 -1.58 -0.58
C LEU A 158 -6.59 -0.32 -1.45
N SER A 159 -5.59 -0.02 -2.30
CA SER A 159 -5.69 1.07 -3.25
C SER A 159 -6.75 0.84 -4.32
N ALA A 160 -7.03 -0.43 -4.65
CA ALA A 160 -8.17 -0.78 -5.52
C ALA A 160 -9.51 -0.42 -4.86
N ALA A 161 -9.65 -0.60 -3.54
CA ALA A 161 -10.85 -0.18 -2.82
C ALA A 161 -11.04 1.35 -2.86
N TYR A 162 -9.96 2.13 -2.74
CA TYR A 162 -10.05 3.59 -2.88
C TYR A 162 -10.47 4.01 -4.29
N VAL A 163 -9.94 3.35 -5.32
CA VAL A 163 -10.34 3.61 -6.72
C VAL A 163 -11.82 3.27 -6.94
N ILE A 164 -12.32 2.17 -6.39
CA ILE A 164 -13.74 1.80 -6.44
C ILE A 164 -14.61 2.88 -5.80
N ALA A 165 -14.29 3.29 -4.57
CA ALA A 165 -15.03 4.32 -3.85
C ALA A 165 -15.02 5.67 -4.60
N LEU A 166 -13.88 6.03 -5.20
CA LEU A 166 -13.76 7.26 -5.98
C LEU A 166 -14.55 7.19 -7.30
N SER A 167 -14.52 6.06 -7.99
CA SER A 167 -15.31 5.84 -9.21
C SER A 167 -16.83 5.97 -8.97
N GLN A 168 -17.29 5.54 -7.79
CA GLN A 168 -18.70 5.71 -7.42
C GLN A 168 -19.03 7.17 -7.06
N ARG A 169 -18.10 7.90 -6.38
CA ARG A 169 -18.28 9.33 -6.05
C ARG A 169 -18.34 10.20 -7.31
N ASP A 170 -17.53 9.92 -8.30
CA ASP A 170 -17.51 10.58 -9.60
C ASP A 170 -17.23 9.59 -10.73
N PRO A 171 -18.27 9.04 -11.37
CA PRO A 171 -18.13 8.08 -12.46
C PRO A 171 -17.40 8.62 -13.70
N SER A 172 -17.19 9.94 -13.81
CA SER A 172 -16.48 10.56 -14.93
C SER A 172 -14.96 10.59 -14.80
N ILE A 173 -14.40 10.03 -13.70
CA ILE A 173 -12.95 10.01 -13.49
C ILE A 173 -12.29 8.83 -14.20
N PHE A 174 -12.87 7.63 -14.07
CA PHE A 174 -12.28 6.42 -14.59
C PHE A 174 -13.19 5.74 -15.63
N ARG A 175 -12.58 5.42 -16.78
CA ARG A 175 -13.21 4.67 -17.86
C ARG A 175 -13.11 3.16 -17.63
N ARG A 176 -11.94 2.68 -17.25
CA ARG A 176 -11.62 1.27 -17.07
C ARG A 176 -10.93 1.05 -15.73
N LEU A 177 -11.43 0.09 -14.97
CA LEU A 177 -10.85 -0.30 -13.67
C LEU A 177 -10.24 -1.70 -13.77
N VAL A 178 -8.93 -1.80 -13.59
CA VAL A 178 -8.21 -3.05 -13.40
C VAL A 178 -7.81 -3.14 -11.93
N LEU A 179 -8.38 -4.10 -11.21
CA LEU A 179 -8.32 -4.22 -9.77
C LEU A 179 -7.57 -5.50 -9.40
N ILE A 180 -6.34 -5.36 -8.91
CA ILE A 180 -5.46 -6.48 -8.58
C ILE A 180 -5.64 -6.89 -7.14
N CYS A 181 -6.10 -8.12 -6.88
CA CYS A 181 -6.37 -8.65 -5.55
C CYS A 181 -7.04 -7.61 -4.64
N PRO A 182 -8.17 -6.99 -5.05
CA PRO A 182 -8.80 -5.92 -4.30
C PRO A 182 -9.27 -6.38 -2.92
N THR A 183 -9.32 -5.43 -1.98
CA THR A 183 -9.89 -5.58 -0.63
C THR A 183 -11.10 -4.66 -0.45
N GLY A 184 -11.73 -4.65 0.73
CA GLY A 184 -12.80 -3.72 1.06
C GLY A 184 -14.22 -4.33 0.97
N ILE A 185 -14.37 -5.63 0.70
CA ILE A 185 -15.64 -6.35 0.86
C ILE A 185 -15.54 -7.36 2.01
N GLU A 186 -14.57 -8.27 2.00
CA GLU A 186 -14.32 -9.22 3.09
C GLU A 186 -13.12 -8.79 3.93
N GLU A 187 -12.00 -8.55 3.25
CA GLU A 187 -10.74 -8.13 3.87
C GLU A 187 -10.68 -6.60 3.92
N LEU A 188 -10.21 -6.07 5.06
CA LEU A 188 -10.01 -4.63 5.29
C LEU A 188 -11.28 -3.76 5.10
N ALA A 189 -12.47 -4.35 5.27
CA ALA A 189 -13.76 -3.66 5.20
C ALA A 189 -14.23 -3.13 6.57
N SER A 190 -13.65 -3.59 7.68
CA SER A 190 -14.13 -3.28 9.02
C SER A 190 -13.61 -1.96 9.57
N ASP A 191 -14.47 -1.23 10.27
CA ASP A 191 -14.13 -0.04 11.02
C ASP A 191 -13.14 -0.31 12.18
N PRO A 192 -12.30 0.69 12.55
CA PRO A 192 -11.42 0.59 13.69
C PRO A 192 -12.17 0.41 15.01
N THR A 193 -11.72 -0.54 15.82
CA THR A 193 -12.28 -0.87 17.14
C THR A 193 -11.58 -0.13 18.28
N LEU A 194 -12.02 -0.33 19.53
CA LEU A 194 -11.29 0.19 20.72
C LEU A 194 -9.88 -0.39 20.84
N SER A 195 -9.67 -1.66 20.45
CA SER A 195 -8.34 -2.29 20.40
C SER A 195 -7.45 -1.65 19.33
N SER A 196 -8.01 -1.22 18.21
CA SER A 196 -7.31 -0.49 17.16
C SER A 196 -6.64 0.79 17.70
N ARG A 197 -7.32 1.53 18.58
CA ARG A 197 -6.75 2.73 19.22
C ARG A 197 -5.53 2.41 20.09
N ALA A 198 -5.54 1.27 20.77
CA ALA A 198 -4.39 0.83 21.58
C ALA A 198 -3.20 0.46 20.69
N VAL A 199 -3.44 -0.30 19.61
CA VAL A 199 -2.42 -0.65 18.61
C VAL A 199 -1.82 0.61 18.00
N HIS A 200 -2.65 1.55 17.55
CA HIS A 200 -2.19 2.83 17.00
C HIS A 200 -1.29 3.59 17.98
N ARG A 201 -1.68 3.69 19.27
CA ARG A 201 -0.88 4.37 20.30
C ARG A 201 0.48 3.71 20.54
N ILE A 202 0.54 2.37 20.52
CA ILE A 202 1.78 1.61 20.69
C ILE A 202 2.75 1.92 19.54
N PHE A 203 2.27 1.89 18.30
CA PHE A 203 3.09 2.16 17.12
C PHE A 203 3.42 3.66 16.94
N LYS A 204 2.63 4.58 17.52
CA LYS A 204 2.95 6.01 17.61
C LYS A 204 3.81 6.38 18.84
N ALA A 205 4.04 5.44 19.76
CA ALA A 205 4.87 5.71 20.94
C ALA A 205 6.33 5.95 20.52
N PRO A 206 6.95 7.08 20.94
CA PRO A 206 8.34 7.38 20.61
C PRO A 206 9.27 6.21 20.97
N VAL A 207 10.27 5.95 20.16
CA VAL A 207 11.26 4.87 20.28
C VAL A 207 10.64 3.47 20.14
N VAL A 208 9.60 3.15 20.92
CA VAL A 208 8.94 1.81 20.88
C VAL A 208 8.31 1.56 19.51
N GLY A 209 7.51 2.48 19.02
CA GLY A 209 6.85 2.36 17.71
C GLY A 209 7.86 2.23 16.57
N THR A 210 8.88 3.11 16.56
CA THR A 210 9.96 3.06 15.56
C THR A 210 10.78 1.76 15.66
N SER A 211 11.01 1.24 16.87
CA SER A 211 11.71 -0.05 17.06
C SER A 211 10.88 -1.23 16.53
N LEU A 212 9.57 -1.24 16.77
CA LEU A 212 8.65 -2.24 16.24
C LEU A 212 8.57 -2.14 14.70
N TYR A 213 8.50 -0.93 14.17
CA TYR A 213 8.55 -0.69 12.74
C TYR A 213 9.84 -1.25 12.13
N ASN A 214 11.00 -0.91 12.68
CA ASN A 214 12.30 -1.38 12.19
C ASN A 214 12.43 -2.90 12.26
N LEU A 215 11.77 -3.56 13.23
CA LEU A 215 11.72 -5.02 13.28
C LEU A 215 10.90 -5.60 12.11
N ILE A 216 9.70 -5.06 11.88
CA ILE A 216 8.80 -5.48 10.78
C ILE A 216 9.46 -5.18 9.43
N ALA A 217 9.96 -3.96 9.23
CA ALA A 217 10.58 -3.49 8.01
C ALA A 217 12.07 -3.88 7.86
N SER A 218 12.63 -4.70 8.78
CA SER A 218 13.97 -5.26 8.61
C SER A 218 14.06 -6.10 7.34
N LYS A 219 15.26 -6.24 6.76
CA LYS A 219 15.48 -7.12 5.60
C LYS A 219 14.97 -8.54 5.84
N GLY A 220 15.14 -9.06 7.07
CA GLY A 220 14.60 -10.37 7.47
C GLY A 220 13.06 -10.39 7.52
N GLY A 221 12.45 -9.36 8.12
CA GLY A 221 10.99 -9.21 8.19
C GLY A 221 10.36 -9.08 6.81
N ILE A 222 10.90 -8.19 5.97
CA ILE A 222 10.46 -8.00 4.58
C ILE A 222 10.62 -9.29 3.77
N ARG A 223 11.78 -9.96 3.84
CA ARG A 223 12.00 -11.22 3.14
C ARG A 223 10.98 -12.28 3.54
N ASN A 224 10.73 -12.41 4.84
CA ASN A 224 9.72 -13.35 5.34
C ASN A 224 8.32 -12.99 4.83
N TYR A 225 7.94 -11.71 4.86
CA TYR A 225 6.65 -11.24 4.38
C TYR A 225 6.48 -11.49 2.87
N LEU A 226 7.46 -11.11 2.07
CA LEU A 226 7.47 -11.36 0.63
C LEU A 226 7.28 -12.86 0.34
N LYS A 227 8.08 -13.73 0.99
CA LYS A 227 8.05 -15.18 0.76
C LYS A 227 6.80 -15.89 1.25
N SER A 228 6.18 -15.41 2.31
CA SER A 228 5.06 -16.11 2.95
C SER A 228 3.70 -15.54 2.62
N ARG A 229 3.65 -14.31 2.09
CA ARG A 229 2.40 -13.57 1.94
C ARG A 229 2.17 -12.97 0.56
N LEU A 230 3.20 -12.37 -0.05
CA LEU A 230 3.02 -11.63 -1.29
C LEU A 230 3.31 -12.45 -2.55
N ILE A 231 4.38 -13.25 -2.55
CA ILE A 231 4.93 -13.93 -3.71
C ILE A 231 4.60 -15.43 -3.62
N ALA A 232 4.04 -15.99 -4.69
CA ALA A 232 3.64 -17.40 -4.75
C ALA A 232 4.83 -18.36 -4.69
N ASP A 233 5.89 -18.06 -5.47
CA ASP A 233 7.13 -18.81 -5.47
C ASP A 233 8.21 -18.12 -4.63
N PRO A 234 8.48 -18.60 -3.40
CA PRO A 234 9.48 -17.99 -2.54
C PRO A 234 10.90 -17.92 -3.14
N SER A 235 11.19 -18.69 -4.17
CA SER A 235 12.50 -18.67 -4.86
C SER A 235 12.69 -17.41 -5.72
N LYS A 236 11.60 -16.79 -6.16
CA LYS A 236 11.58 -15.51 -6.90
C LYS A 236 11.87 -14.29 -6.03
N VAL A 237 11.86 -14.43 -4.70
CA VAL A 237 12.19 -13.32 -3.78
C VAL A 237 13.69 -13.10 -3.76
N THR A 238 14.17 -12.17 -4.57
CA THR A 238 15.58 -11.81 -4.71
C THR A 238 16.08 -10.90 -3.60
N ASP A 239 17.40 -10.81 -3.41
CA ASP A 239 18.01 -9.85 -2.49
C ASP A 239 17.74 -8.41 -2.93
N GLU A 240 17.69 -8.15 -4.23
CA GLU A 240 17.37 -6.84 -4.81
C GLU A 240 15.94 -6.42 -4.49
N MET A 241 14.97 -7.32 -4.62
CA MET A 241 13.59 -7.05 -4.24
C MET A 241 13.50 -6.68 -2.75
N VAL A 242 14.14 -7.47 -1.87
CA VAL A 242 14.17 -7.19 -0.42
C VAL A 242 14.84 -5.85 -0.13
N GLU A 243 15.94 -5.52 -0.84
CA GLU A 243 16.62 -4.23 -0.69
C GLU A 243 15.74 -3.06 -1.12
N THR A 244 15.03 -3.19 -2.24
CA THR A 244 14.11 -2.15 -2.75
C THR A 244 13.02 -1.84 -1.72
N TYR A 245 12.36 -2.85 -1.18
CA TYR A 245 11.36 -2.67 -0.12
C TYR A 245 11.97 -2.09 1.16
N HIS A 246 13.15 -2.58 1.56
CA HIS A 246 13.83 -2.10 2.78
C HIS A 246 14.24 -0.64 2.66
N VAL A 247 14.86 -0.25 1.55
CA VAL A 247 15.25 1.14 1.30
C VAL A 247 14.02 2.06 1.23
N SER A 248 12.96 1.63 0.55
CA SER A 248 11.70 2.37 0.48
C SER A 248 11.08 2.58 1.88
N ALA A 249 11.03 1.52 2.69
CA ALA A 249 10.48 1.58 4.05
C ALA A 249 11.26 2.52 4.98
N HIS A 250 12.58 2.61 4.80
CA HIS A 250 13.45 3.39 5.69
C HIS A 250 13.84 4.78 5.14
N GLN A 251 13.08 5.30 4.16
CA GLN A 251 13.16 6.73 3.88
C GLN A 251 12.61 7.54 5.06
N PRO A 252 13.08 8.79 5.30
CA PRO A 252 12.63 9.60 6.44
C PRO A 252 11.10 9.65 6.56
N GLY A 253 10.56 9.26 7.71
CA GLY A 253 9.12 9.20 7.98
C GLY A 253 8.41 7.93 7.49
N GLY A 254 9.14 6.94 6.96
CA GLY A 254 8.55 5.68 6.46
C GLY A 254 7.70 4.93 7.49
N GLU A 255 7.94 5.14 8.77
CA GLU A 255 7.18 4.56 9.88
C GLU A 255 5.81 5.21 10.11
N ASN A 256 5.52 6.35 9.49
CA ASN A 256 4.35 7.16 9.86
C ASN A 256 3.00 6.56 9.44
N VAL A 257 2.93 5.78 8.36
CA VAL A 257 1.69 5.17 7.87
C VAL A 257 1.32 3.89 8.62
N LEU A 258 2.32 3.09 9.00
CA LEU A 258 2.10 1.76 9.57
C LEU A 258 1.16 1.74 10.80
N PRO A 259 1.21 2.69 11.73
CA PRO A 259 0.27 2.76 12.85
C PRO A 259 -1.19 2.77 12.40
N SER A 260 -1.54 3.57 11.40
CA SER A 260 -2.89 3.69 10.86
C SER A 260 -3.30 2.41 10.10
N PHE A 261 -2.39 1.84 9.31
CA PHE A 261 -2.64 0.59 8.58
C PHE A 261 -2.95 -0.57 9.54
N LEU A 262 -2.05 -0.84 10.50
CA LEU A 262 -2.23 -1.95 11.46
C LEU A 262 -3.42 -1.77 12.40
N SER A 263 -3.92 -0.54 12.53
CA SER A 263 -5.07 -0.22 13.37
C SER A 263 -6.39 -0.16 12.59
N GLY A 264 -6.38 -0.45 11.28
CA GLY A 264 -7.56 -0.45 10.43
C GLY A 264 -8.11 0.95 10.09
N TYR A 265 -7.37 2.04 10.37
CA TYR A 265 -7.82 3.40 9.98
C TYR A 265 -7.70 3.67 8.48
N LEU A 266 -7.03 2.79 7.73
CA LEU A 266 -6.97 2.81 6.28
C LEU A 266 -8.03 1.93 5.63
N ASN A 267 -8.74 1.11 6.41
CA ASN A 267 -9.80 0.25 5.92
C ASN A 267 -10.96 1.06 5.34
N ILE A 268 -11.63 0.47 4.38
CA ILE A 268 -12.87 1.02 3.79
C ILE A 268 -13.75 -0.14 3.34
N ASP A 269 -15.04 -0.07 3.68
CA ASP A 269 -16.06 -0.96 3.11
C ASP A 269 -16.54 -0.35 1.79
N ILE A 270 -16.52 -1.13 0.72
CA ILE A 270 -16.90 -0.70 -0.63
C ILE A 270 -17.95 -1.64 -1.27
N ALA A 271 -18.61 -2.45 -0.47
CA ALA A 271 -19.54 -3.44 -0.96
C ALA A 271 -20.72 -2.78 -1.72
N ASP A 272 -21.23 -1.67 -1.20
CA ASP A 272 -22.33 -0.95 -1.83
C ASP A 272 -21.84 -0.08 -3.01
N GLU A 273 -20.64 0.49 -2.95
CA GLU A 273 -20.02 1.23 -4.04
C GLU A 273 -19.75 0.31 -5.23
N PHE A 274 -19.20 -0.88 -4.99
CA PHE A 274 -18.86 -1.81 -6.06
C PHE A 274 -20.10 -2.34 -6.81
N LYS A 275 -21.23 -2.52 -6.13
CA LYS A 275 -22.52 -2.84 -6.77
C LYS A 275 -22.97 -1.81 -7.80
N GLN A 276 -22.62 -0.55 -7.58
CA GLN A 276 -23.10 0.59 -8.36
C GLN A 276 -22.18 0.91 -9.55
N ILE A 277 -21.02 0.25 -9.67
CA ILE A 277 -20.13 0.44 -10.82
C ILE A 277 -20.80 -0.15 -12.06
N VAL A 278 -21.09 0.74 -13.00
CA VAL A 278 -21.75 0.37 -14.27
C VAL A 278 -20.73 -0.14 -15.28
N ASP A 279 -19.54 0.45 -15.31
CA ASP A 279 -18.45 0.03 -16.17
C ASP A 279 -17.92 -1.32 -15.71
N LEU A 280 -17.69 -2.22 -16.69
CA LEU A 280 -17.27 -3.59 -16.42
C LEU A 280 -15.87 -3.62 -15.77
N PRO A 281 -15.71 -3.74 -14.43
CA PRO A 281 -14.38 -3.80 -13.84
C PRO A 281 -13.71 -5.14 -14.12
N LEU A 282 -12.39 -5.13 -14.33
CA LEU A 282 -11.56 -6.33 -14.43
C LEU A 282 -10.89 -6.61 -13.10
N LEU A 283 -11.30 -7.70 -12.45
CA LEU A 283 -10.63 -8.27 -11.30
C LEU A 283 -9.48 -9.15 -11.78
N VAL A 284 -8.27 -8.91 -11.32
CA VAL A 284 -7.10 -9.75 -11.61
C VAL A 284 -6.60 -10.37 -10.31
N TRP A 285 -6.54 -11.68 -10.25
CA TRP A 285 -6.16 -12.40 -9.05
C TRP A 285 -5.03 -13.39 -9.30
N GLY A 286 -4.01 -13.41 -8.43
CA GLY A 286 -3.07 -14.52 -8.40
C GLY A 286 -3.70 -15.75 -7.75
N ARG A 287 -3.55 -16.93 -8.37
CA ARG A 287 -4.13 -18.19 -7.85
C ARG A 287 -3.68 -18.50 -6.42
N GLN A 288 -2.44 -18.18 -6.09
CA GLN A 288 -1.79 -18.46 -4.80
C GLN A 288 -1.76 -17.23 -3.89
N ALA A 289 -2.59 -16.22 -4.13
CA ALA A 289 -2.69 -15.05 -3.25
C ALA A 289 -3.06 -15.47 -1.82
N VAL A 290 -2.30 -14.99 -0.83
CA VAL A 290 -2.44 -15.39 0.59
C VAL A 290 -3.16 -14.34 1.41
N GLU A 291 -2.86 -13.05 1.24
CA GLU A 291 -3.49 -11.97 2.02
C GLU A 291 -4.96 -11.78 1.62
N THR A 292 -5.25 -11.88 0.33
CA THR A 292 -6.61 -11.93 -0.23
C THR A 292 -6.73 -13.17 -1.08
N PRO A 293 -7.13 -14.32 -0.53
CA PRO A 293 -7.28 -15.56 -1.30
C PRO A 293 -8.22 -15.39 -2.49
N VAL A 294 -7.94 -16.10 -3.58
CA VAL A 294 -8.75 -16.00 -4.81
C VAL A 294 -10.24 -16.32 -4.58
N GLY A 295 -10.57 -17.06 -3.53
CA GLY A 295 -11.95 -17.29 -3.11
C GLY A 295 -12.72 -16.01 -2.77
N ASN A 296 -12.03 -14.97 -2.30
CA ASN A 296 -12.65 -13.67 -2.00
C ASN A 296 -13.20 -12.98 -3.27
N ALA A 297 -12.72 -13.36 -4.45
CA ALA A 297 -13.28 -12.87 -5.73
C ALA A 297 -14.78 -13.18 -5.87
N GLU A 298 -15.28 -14.24 -5.22
CA GLU A 298 -16.70 -14.60 -5.23
C GLU A 298 -17.56 -13.47 -4.64
N ALA A 299 -17.13 -12.85 -3.53
CA ALA A 299 -17.86 -11.74 -2.91
C ALA A 299 -17.95 -10.53 -3.85
N PHE A 300 -16.88 -10.23 -4.60
CA PHE A 300 -16.90 -9.19 -5.63
C PHE A 300 -17.83 -9.51 -6.79
N LEU A 301 -17.81 -10.75 -7.31
CA LEU A 301 -18.68 -11.18 -8.39
C LEU A 301 -20.17 -11.24 -7.98
N LEU A 302 -20.44 -11.58 -6.71
CA LEU A 302 -21.80 -11.52 -6.16
C LEU A 302 -22.28 -10.07 -6.00
N ALA A 303 -21.39 -9.16 -5.58
CA ALA A 303 -21.71 -7.75 -5.45
C ALA A 303 -21.94 -7.10 -6.81
N ASN A 304 -21.10 -7.40 -7.81
CA ASN A 304 -21.26 -6.89 -9.18
C ASN A 304 -21.10 -8.02 -10.21
N PRO A 305 -22.20 -8.64 -10.67
CA PRO A 305 -22.16 -9.73 -11.65
C PRO A 305 -21.60 -9.34 -13.03
N ASN A 306 -21.46 -8.04 -13.32
CA ASN A 306 -20.86 -7.56 -14.55
C ASN A 306 -19.32 -7.52 -14.50
N ALA A 307 -18.72 -7.65 -13.32
CA ALA A 307 -17.28 -7.71 -13.17
C ALA A 307 -16.70 -8.96 -13.87
N LYS A 308 -15.56 -8.79 -14.52
CA LYS A 308 -14.80 -9.91 -15.10
C LYS A 308 -13.71 -10.34 -14.16
N LEU A 309 -13.46 -11.64 -14.08
CA LEU A 309 -12.37 -12.19 -13.27
C LEU A 309 -11.36 -12.89 -14.18
N GLU A 310 -10.10 -12.47 -14.06
CA GLU A 310 -8.93 -13.14 -14.63
C GLU A 310 -8.05 -13.66 -13.51
N VAL A 311 -7.77 -14.97 -13.53
CA VAL A 311 -6.92 -15.61 -12.52
C VAL A 311 -5.58 -15.97 -13.17
N ILE A 312 -4.51 -15.41 -12.62
CA ILE A 312 -3.15 -15.64 -13.08
C ILE A 312 -2.55 -16.79 -12.27
N GLU A 313 -2.22 -17.87 -12.96
CA GLU A 313 -1.58 -19.04 -12.35
C GLU A 313 -0.14 -18.71 -11.94
N GLU A 314 0.40 -19.45 -10.96
CA GLU A 314 1.74 -19.27 -10.42
C GLU A 314 2.05 -17.83 -9.97
N ALA A 315 1.04 -17.15 -9.44
CA ALA A 315 1.13 -15.80 -8.92
C ALA A 315 0.42 -15.66 -7.58
N GLY A 316 0.99 -14.84 -6.70
CA GLY A 316 0.44 -14.44 -5.40
C GLY A 316 -0.32 -13.12 -5.49
N MET A 317 -0.05 -12.22 -4.53
CA MET A 317 -0.69 -10.91 -4.44
C MET A 317 -0.29 -9.94 -5.55
N LEU A 318 0.84 -10.18 -6.22
CA LEU A 318 1.43 -9.29 -7.21
C LEU A 318 1.61 -9.98 -8.57
N PRO A 319 0.52 -10.37 -9.25
CA PRO A 319 0.60 -11.09 -10.54
C PRO A 319 1.34 -10.30 -11.62
N HIS A 320 1.29 -8.97 -11.60
CA HIS A 320 2.03 -8.10 -12.52
C HIS A 320 3.55 -8.09 -12.27
N VAL A 321 3.99 -8.51 -11.07
CA VAL A 321 5.41 -8.70 -10.73
C VAL A 321 5.87 -10.11 -11.07
N GLU A 322 5.05 -11.13 -10.75
CA GLU A 322 5.44 -12.54 -10.82
C GLU A 322 5.26 -13.17 -12.20
N GLN A 323 4.21 -12.74 -12.92
CA GLN A 323 3.81 -13.26 -14.24
C GLN A 323 3.42 -12.09 -15.17
N PRO A 324 4.36 -11.16 -15.47
CA PRO A 324 4.05 -9.92 -16.19
C PRO A 324 3.46 -10.16 -17.59
N GLU A 325 3.91 -11.19 -18.32
CA GLU A 325 3.38 -11.53 -19.64
C GLU A 325 1.92 -11.99 -19.57
N ALA A 326 1.58 -12.88 -18.62
CA ALA A 326 0.22 -13.35 -18.42
C ALA A 326 -0.70 -12.21 -17.95
N PHE A 327 -0.20 -11.35 -17.04
CA PHE A 327 -0.91 -10.15 -16.61
C PHE A 327 -1.22 -9.21 -17.80
N LEU A 328 -0.23 -8.90 -18.62
CA LEU A 328 -0.40 -8.03 -19.78
C LEU A 328 -1.33 -8.65 -20.82
N ALA A 329 -1.30 -9.98 -21.00
CA ALA A 329 -2.21 -10.69 -21.91
C ALA A 329 -3.68 -10.59 -21.45
N ALA A 330 -3.95 -10.57 -20.15
CA ALA A 330 -5.27 -10.36 -19.59
C ALA A 330 -5.73 -8.89 -19.66
N VAL A 331 -4.84 -7.95 -19.33
CA VAL A 331 -5.20 -6.54 -19.13
C VAL A 331 -5.24 -5.73 -20.42
N ARG A 332 -4.33 -5.95 -21.36
CA ARG A 332 -4.25 -5.16 -22.62
C ARG A 332 -5.55 -5.23 -23.46
N PRO A 333 -6.16 -6.40 -23.70
CA PRO A 333 -7.41 -6.46 -24.45
C PRO A 333 -8.56 -5.72 -23.75
N PHE A 334 -8.59 -5.77 -22.43
CA PHE A 334 -9.59 -5.07 -21.61
C PHE A 334 -9.44 -3.56 -21.72
N LEU A 335 -8.23 -3.03 -21.56
CA LEU A 335 -7.96 -1.60 -21.68
C LEU A 335 -8.17 -1.06 -23.11
N ALA A 336 -7.92 -1.88 -24.14
CA ALA A 336 -8.07 -1.50 -25.55
C ALA A 336 -9.50 -1.68 -26.08
N ALA A 337 -10.41 -2.30 -25.32
CA ALA A 337 -11.78 -2.52 -25.77
C ALA A 337 -12.49 -1.17 -26.05
N ALA A 338 -13.33 -1.14 -27.09
CA ALA A 338 -14.23 -0.01 -27.30
C ALA A 338 -15.20 0.12 -26.13
N ASP A 339 -15.59 1.36 -25.80
CA ASP A 339 -16.63 1.55 -24.80
C ASP A 339 -17.93 0.92 -25.27
N PRO A 340 -18.70 0.25 -24.38
CA PRO A 340 -20.00 -0.25 -24.75
C PRO A 340 -20.85 0.91 -25.28
N ALA A 341 -21.50 0.71 -26.41
CA ALA A 341 -22.42 1.73 -26.94
C ALA A 341 -23.45 2.06 -25.85
N PRO A 342 -23.75 3.37 -25.60
CA PRO A 342 -24.74 3.73 -24.60
C PRO A 342 -26.06 3.01 -24.90
N ALA A 343 -26.64 2.36 -23.90
CA ALA A 343 -27.87 1.55 -24.04
C ALA A 343 -29.03 2.31 -24.72
N ALA A 344 -29.00 3.64 -24.72
CA ALA A 344 -29.92 4.48 -25.47
C ALA A 344 -29.76 4.38 -26.98
N GLN A 345 -28.55 4.18 -27.51
CA GLN A 345 -28.31 4.03 -28.98
C GLN A 345 -28.70 2.66 -29.49
N GLU A 346 -28.59 1.61 -28.69
CA GLU A 346 -29.10 0.27 -29.05
C GLU A 346 -30.63 0.26 -29.10
N ALA A 347 -31.29 0.96 -28.17
CA ALA A 347 -32.75 1.11 -28.20
C ALA A 347 -33.25 1.93 -29.40
N GLU A 348 -32.56 3.02 -29.77
CA GLU A 348 -32.87 3.80 -30.97
C GLU A 348 -32.57 3.03 -32.26
N ALA A 349 -31.44 2.30 -32.32
CA ALA A 349 -31.12 1.45 -33.48
C ALA A 349 -32.10 0.29 -33.63
N ALA A 350 -32.56 -0.31 -32.54
CA ALA A 350 -33.57 -1.34 -32.53
C ALA A 350 -34.95 -0.81 -32.97
N VAL A 351 -35.32 0.40 -32.58
CA VAL A 351 -36.56 1.07 -33.02
C VAL A 351 -36.46 1.49 -34.47
N ALA A 352 -35.31 2.00 -34.92
CA ALA A 352 -35.08 2.35 -36.33
C ALA A 352 -35.04 1.15 -37.30
N ALA A 353 -34.63 -0.03 -36.80
CA ALA A 353 -34.60 -1.28 -37.59
C ALA A 353 -35.97 -2.02 -37.65
N ALA A 354 -36.92 -1.63 -36.78
CA ALA A 354 -38.25 -2.21 -36.68
C ALA A 354 -39.34 -1.41 -37.41
N GLY A 355 -39.03 -0.24 -37.98
CA GLY A 355 -39.92 0.62 -38.79
C GLY A 355 -39.49 0.66 -40.25
#